data_964490a3549b671d77e96750c1bc86c0
#
_entry.id   964490a3549b671d77e96750c1bc86c0
#
_cell.length_a   1.000
_cell.length_b   1.000
_cell.length_c   1.000
_cell.angle_alpha   90.00
_cell.angle_beta   90.00
_cell.angle_gamma   90.00
#
_symmetry.space_group_name_H-M   'P 1'
#
loop_
_entity.id
_entity.type
_entity.pdbx_description
1 polymer ?
#
loop_
_entity_poly.entity_id
_entity_poly.type
_entity_poly.pdbx_seq_one_letter_code
_entity_poly.pdbx_strand_id
1 'polypeptide(L)'
;MELRFLKEDDHDFVMSLEHRVTEESFRQRIAARNSFVLWEQGERVGLLSYFILWERIPFLNHLILCESRRGEGLGTQAMALWEDFLRENGYRIAVLSTQVDERAQFLYRRLGYVDCGGLVFHGTPFDQPLELFLRKVL
;
A
#
# COMPACT_ATOMS: atom_id res chain seq x y z
N MET A 1 10.00 5.42 -12.25
CA MET A 1 9.66 5.39 -10.80
C MET A 1 10.62 4.45 -10.05
N GLU A 2 10.87 4.78 -8.82
CA GLU A 2 11.75 3.99 -7.95
C GLU A 2 11.12 3.84 -6.56
N LEU A 3 11.22 2.65 -5.98
CA LEU A 3 10.87 2.40 -4.59
C LEU A 3 12.13 2.50 -3.74
N ARG A 4 12.12 3.38 -2.75
CA ARG A 4 13.22 3.49 -1.78
C ARG A 4 12.68 3.22 -0.39
N PHE A 5 13.36 2.38 0.37
CA PHE A 5 12.97 2.14 1.76
C PHE A 5 12.88 3.44 2.55
N LEU A 6 11.86 3.51 3.39
CA LEU A 6 11.60 4.64 4.26
C LEU A 6 12.81 4.90 5.17
N LYS A 7 13.21 6.17 5.30
CA LYS A 7 14.32 6.64 6.12
C LYS A 7 13.89 7.82 6.98
N GLU A 8 14.74 8.17 7.92
CA GLU A 8 14.53 9.36 8.78
C GLU A 8 14.33 10.65 7.98
N ASP A 9 15.04 10.80 6.86
CA ASP A 9 14.93 11.98 5.99
C ASP A 9 13.56 12.15 5.34
N ASP A 10 12.73 11.10 5.37
CA ASP A 10 11.40 11.11 4.78
C ASP A 10 10.32 11.57 5.76
N HIS A 11 10.69 11.86 7.00
CA HIS A 11 9.75 12.17 8.09
C HIS A 11 8.73 13.24 7.69
N ASP A 12 9.19 14.40 7.28
CA ASP A 12 8.29 15.53 7.00
C ASP A 12 7.37 15.24 5.82
N PHE A 13 7.87 14.53 4.82
CA PHE A 13 7.07 14.09 3.69
C PHE A 13 5.94 13.16 4.14
N VAL A 14 6.26 12.15 4.94
CA VAL A 14 5.26 11.18 5.42
C VAL A 14 4.22 11.86 6.29
N MET A 15 4.64 12.75 7.21
CA MET A 15 3.72 13.48 8.08
C MET A 15 2.79 14.39 7.29
N SER A 16 3.25 14.95 6.17
CA SER A 16 2.41 15.78 5.31
C SER A 16 1.43 14.97 4.45
N LEU A 17 1.78 13.73 4.12
CA LEU A 17 1.00 12.89 3.23
C LEU A 17 -0.06 12.07 3.96
N GLU A 18 0.25 11.58 5.15
CA GLU A 18 -0.58 10.65 5.91
C GLU A 18 -0.86 11.19 7.32
N HIS A 19 -2.10 11.61 7.57
CA HIS A 19 -2.45 12.32 8.82
C HIS A 19 -2.55 11.42 10.06
N ARG A 20 -2.61 10.11 9.90
CA ARG A 20 -2.76 9.17 11.03
C ARG A 20 -1.45 8.59 11.54
N VAL A 21 -0.35 8.89 10.87
CA VAL A 21 0.95 8.37 11.26
C VAL A 21 1.45 9.11 12.50
N THR A 22 2.00 8.37 13.46
CA THR A 22 2.64 8.91 14.65
C THR A 22 4.15 8.78 14.55
N GLU A 23 4.89 9.51 15.38
CA GLU A 23 6.35 9.37 15.47
C GLU A 23 6.75 7.91 15.74
N GLU A 24 6.02 7.25 16.63
CA GLU A 24 6.29 5.85 16.96
C GLU A 24 6.05 4.94 15.77
N SER A 25 4.90 5.07 15.08
CA SER A 25 4.60 4.23 13.92
C SER A 25 5.56 4.49 12.77
N PHE A 26 6.00 5.72 12.60
CA PHE A 26 7.01 6.07 11.60
C PHE A 26 8.32 5.32 11.86
N ARG A 27 8.81 5.35 13.11
CA ARG A 27 10.03 4.63 13.47
C ARG A 27 9.89 3.12 13.35
N GLN A 28 8.73 2.58 13.71
CA GLN A 28 8.43 1.15 13.55
C GLN A 28 8.49 0.73 12.08
N ARG A 29 7.94 1.54 11.18
CA ARG A 29 7.99 1.26 9.72
C ARG A 29 9.41 1.23 9.20
N ILE A 30 10.28 2.14 9.65
CA ILE A 30 11.69 2.13 9.28
C ILE A 30 12.35 0.84 9.76
N ALA A 31 12.19 0.50 11.03
CA ALA A 31 12.80 -0.69 11.62
C ALA A 31 12.32 -1.98 10.97
N ALA A 32 11.03 -2.07 10.65
CA ALA A 32 10.43 -3.25 10.01
C ALA A 32 10.78 -3.36 8.51
N ARG A 33 11.30 -2.29 7.89
CA ARG A 33 11.61 -2.24 6.45
C ARG A 33 10.43 -2.68 5.58
N ASN A 34 9.25 -2.21 5.92
CA ASN A 34 8.00 -2.58 5.27
C ASN A 34 7.28 -1.38 4.63
N SER A 35 8.03 -0.31 4.37
CA SER A 35 7.50 0.89 3.73
C SER A 35 8.50 1.46 2.76
N PHE A 36 7.98 1.98 1.65
CA PHE A 36 8.75 2.62 0.61
C PHE A 36 8.22 4.01 0.35
N VAL A 37 9.12 4.94 0.13
CA VAL A 37 8.79 6.21 -0.52
C VAL A 37 8.88 5.99 -2.02
N LEU A 38 7.90 6.47 -2.74
CA LEU A 38 7.84 6.42 -4.20
C LEU A 38 8.53 7.65 -4.76
N TRP A 39 9.53 7.44 -5.60
CA TRP A 39 10.30 8.51 -6.22
C TRP A 39 10.08 8.53 -7.73
N GLU A 40 9.85 9.71 -8.26
CA GLU A 40 9.69 9.95 -9.69
C GLU A 40 10.47 11.20 -10.07
N GLN A 41 11.43 11.07 -10.99
CA GLN A 41 12.25 12.19 -11.47
C GLN A 41 12.87 13.03 -10.34
N GLY A 42 13.38 12.36 -9.30
CA GLY A 42 14.04 13.02 -8.18
C GLY A 42 13.10 13.62 -7.14
N GLU A 43 11.79 13.40 -7.26
CA GLU A 43 10.80 13.90 -6.31
C GLU A 43 10.08 12.77 -5.59
N ARG A 44 9.73 13.01 -4.33
CA ARG A 44 8.87 12.11 -3.57
C ARG A 44 7.43 12.30 -4.05
N VAL A 45 6.79 11.23 -4.52
CA VAL A 45 5.44 11.31 -5.09
C VAL A 45 4.41 10.47 -4.34
N GLY A 46 4.84 9.66 -3.39
CA GLY A 46 3.91 8.81 -2.64
C GLY A 46 4.59 7.90 -1.65
N LEU A 47 3.77 7.06 -1.04
CA LEU A 47 4.17 6.10 -0.02
C LEU A 47 3.47 4.77 -0.28
N LEU A 48 4.20 3.68 -0.13
CA LEU A 48 3.66 2.33 -0.15
C LEU A 48 4.13 1.61 1.10
N SER A 49 3.20 1.01 1.85
CA SER A 49 3.53 0.19 3.01
C SER A 49 2.78 -1.12 2.98
N TYR A 50 3.39 -2.16 3.52
CA TYR A 50 2.82 -3.49 3.57
C TYR A 50 3.26 -4.19 4.85
N PHE A 51 2.60 -5.31 5.17
CA PHE A 51 3.05 -6.20 6.24
C PHE A 51 2.87 -7.65 5.78
N ILE A 52 3.41 -8.58 6.54
CA ILE A 52 3.36 -10.01 6.20
C ILE A 52 2.32 -10.68 7.11
N LEU A 53 1.17 -11.00 6.53
CA LEU A 53 0.09 -11.69 7.23
C LEU A 53 0.50 -13.15 7.49
N TRP A 54 0.36 -13.59 8.74
CA TRP A 54 0.73 -14.96 9.18
C TRP A 54 2.16 -15.35 8.82
N GLU A 55 3.06 -14.37 8.75
CA GLU A 55 4.47 -14.57 8.38
C GLU A 55 4.67 -15.16 6.97
N ARG A 56 3.63 -15.12 6.13
CA ARG A 56 3.66 -15.76 4.79
C ARG A 56 3.11 -14.91 3.66
N ILE A 57 2.12 -14.05 3.91
CA ILE A 57 1.34 -13.40 2.87
C ILE A 57 1.55 -11.89 2.92
N PRO A 58 2.23 -11.31 1.93
CA PRO A 58 2.33 -9.85 1.83
C PRO A 58 0.95 -9.22 1.67
N PHE A 59 0.65 -8.28 2.55
CA PHE A 59 -0.60 -7.54 2.55
C PHE A 59 -0.30 -6.06 2.39
N LEU A 60 -0.78 -5.46 1.31
CA LEU A 60 -0.63 -4.04 1.06
C LEU A 60 -1.47 -3.26 2.07
N ASN A 61 -0.81 -2.49 2.91
CA ASN A 61 -1.49 -1.70 3.94
C ASN A 61 -1.92 -0.34 3.39
N HIS A 62 -1.01 0.35 2.69
CA HIS A 62 -1.28 1.65 2.10
C HIS A 62 -0.55 1.82 0.78
N LEU A 63 -1.23 2.45 -0.17
CA LEU A 63 -0.64 3.05 -1.35
C LEU A 63 -1.24 4.45 -1.47
N ILE A 64 -0.45 5.46 -1.20
CA ILE A 64 -0.90 6.85 -1.18
C ILE A 64 -0.02 7.65 -2.12
N LEU A 65 -0.64 8.36 -3.07
CA LEU A 65 0.05 9.29 -3.96
C LEU A 65 -0.24 10.73 -3.52
N CYS A 66 0.72 11.61 -3.73
CA CYS A 66 0.49 13.04 -3.62
C CYS A 66 -0.70 13.42 -4.51
N GLU A 67 -1.59 14.25 -4.00
CA GLU A 67 -2.80 14.63 -4.72
C GLU A 67 -2.49 15.22 -6.10
N SER A 68 -1.45 16.07 -6.18
CA SER A 68 -1.00 16.70 -7.42
C SER A 68 -0.44 15.73 -8.45
N ARG A 69 -0.16 14.49 -8.07
CA ARG A 69 0.46 13.49 -8.94
C ARG A 69 -0.48 12.32 -9.25
N ARG A 70 -1.75 12.45 -8.92
CA ARG A 70 -2.78 11.44 -9.24
C ARG A 70 -3.18 11.54 -10.71
N GLY A 71 -3.66 10.41 -11.26
CA GLY A 71 -4.11 10.36 -12.65
C GLY A 71 -2.99 10.24 -13.68
N GLU A 72 -1.74 10.02 -13.26
CA GLU A 72 -0.57 9.87 -14.14
C GLU A 72 -0.11 8.42 -14.32
N GLY A 73 -0.85 7.46 -13.78
CA GLY A 73 -0.47 6.05 -13.85
C GLY A 73 0.59 5.63 -12.83
N LEU A 74 0.94 6.49 -11.88
CA LEU A 74 1.98 6.21 -10.90
C LEU A 74 1.60 5.07 -9.94
N GLY A 75 0.31 4.94 -9.62
CA GLY A 75 -0.18 3.83 -8.79
C GLY A 75 0.05 2.48 -9.46
N THR A 76 -0.22 2.39 -10.75
CA THR A 76 0.04 1.18 -11.54
C THR A 76 1.53 0.83 -11.54
N GLN A 77 2.39 1.83 -11.73
CA GLN A 77 3.84 1.64 -11.72
C GLN A 77 4.34 1.19 -10.34
N ALA A 78 3.83 1.81 -9.27
CA ALA A 78 4.19 1.45 -7.91
C ALA A 78 3.82 0.01 -7.59
N MET A 79 2.64 -0.42 -7.99
CA MET A 79 2.19 -1.79 -7.77
C MET A 79 3.07 -2.79 -8.53
N ALA A 80 3.41 -2.50 -9.78
CA ALA A 80 4.29 -3.36 -10.56
C ALA A 80 5.66 -3.53 -9.90
N LEU A 81 6.25 -2.43 -9.43
CA LEU A 81 7.54 -2.47 -8.74
C LEU A 81 7.46 -3.21 -7.41
N TRP A 82 6.38 -3.04 -6.66
CA TRP A 82 6.19 -3.78 -5.41
C TRP A 82 6.01 -5.28 -5.66
N GLU A 83 5.24 -5.67 -6.68
CA GLU A 83 5.08 -7.07 -7.04
C GLU A 83 6.41 -7.69 -7.48
N ASP A 84 7.24 -6.96 -8.22
CA ASP A 84 8.58 -7.43 -8.59
C ASP A 84 9.46 -7.60 -7.36
N PHE A 85 9.43 -6.65 -6.44
CA PHE A 85 10.13 -6.76 -5.16
C PHE A 85 9.69 -8.00 -4.38
N LEU A 86 8.39 -8.27 -4.35
CA LEU A 86 7.86 -9.46 -3.68
C LEU A 86 8.36 -10.74 -4.32
N ARG A 87 8.34 -10.82 -5.66
CA ARG A 87 8.86 -11.99 -6.39
C ARG A 87 10.34 -12.22 -6.10
N GLU A 88 11.14 -11.16 -6.11
CA GLU A 88 12.56 -11.21 -5.81
C GLU A 88 12.85 -11.72 -4.39
N ASN A 89 11.90 -11.51 -3.47
CA ASN A 89 12.00 -11.98 -2.10
C ASN A 89 11.28 -13.32 -1.85
N GLY A 90 10.89 -14.01 -2.91
CA GLY A 90 10.36 -15.37 -2.85
C GLY A 90 8.85 -15.47 -2.60
N TYR A 91 8.12 -14.37 -2.60
CA TYR A 91 6.68 -14.39 -2.41
C TYR A 91 5.94 -14.72 -3.72
N ARG A 92 4.87 -15.49 -3.59
CA ARG A 92 4.07 -15.97 -4.74
C ARG A 92 2.64 -15.44 -4.73
N ILE A 93 2.31 -14.56 -3.82
CA ILE A 93 0.97 -13.99 -3.67
C ILE A 93 1.08 -12.59 -3.09
N ALA A 94 0.17 -11.72 -3.48
CA ALA A 94 -0.04 -10.43 -2.85
C ALA A 94 -1.52 -10.28 -2.52
N VAL A 95 -1.81 -9.69 -1.37
CA VAL A 95 -3.18 -9.44 -0.90
C VAL A 95 -3.32 -7.96 -0.55
N LEU A 96 -4.51 -7.44 -0.72
CA LEU A 96 -4.86 -6.08 -0.30
C LEU A 96 -6.34 -6.00 0.04
N SER A 97 -6.75 -4.89 0.61
CA SER A 97 -8.16 -4.65 0.85
C SER A 97 -8.54 -3.23 0.46
N THR A 98 -9.83 -3.03 0.19
CA THR A 98 -10.42 -1.73 -0.11
C THR A 98 -11.90 -1.77 0.25
N GLN A 99 -12.46 -0.63 0.64
CA GLN A 99 -13.90 -0.56 0.91
C GLN A 99 -14.68 -0.74 -0.39
N VAL A 100 -15.85 -1.39 -0.31
CA VAL A 100 -16.67 -1.72 -1.48
C VAL A 100 -17.11 -0.48 -2.27
N ASP A 101 -17.20 0.68 -1.62
CA ASP A 101 -17.59 1.94 -2.23
C ASP A 101 -16.41 2.78 -2.72
N GLU A 102 -15.16 2.30 -2.57
CA GLU A 102 -13.97 3.01 -3.05
C GLU A 102 -13.64 2.65 -4.49
N ARG A 103 -13.18 3.66 -5.24
CA ARG A 103 -12.80 3.48 -6.64
C ARG A 103 -11.48 2.74 -6.82
N ALA A 104 -10.66 2.68 -5.79
CA ALA A 104 -9.37 1.99 -5.83
C ALA A 104 -9.49 0.52 -6.25
N GLN A 105 -10.61 -0.14 -5.94
CA GLN A 105 -10.85 -1.52 -6.36
C GLN A 105 -10.71 -1.72 -7.87
N PHE A 106 -11.10 -0.73 -8.67
CA PHE A 106 -11.05 -0.84 -10.13
C PHE A 106 -9.62 -0.85 -10.65
N LEU A 107 -8.72 -0.08 -10.02
CA LEU A 107 -7.29 -0.15 -10.32
C LEU A 107 -6.75 -1.55 -10.06
N TYR A 108 -7.01 -2.09 -8.87
CA TYR A 108 -6.50 -3.40 -8.49
C TYR A 108 -7.07 -4.51 -9.37
N ARG A 109 -8.35 -4.44 -9.71
CA ARG A 109 -8.95 -5.42 -10.63
C ARG A 109 -8.31 -5.39 -12.01
N ARG A 110 -8.00 -4.20 -12.54
CA ARG A 110 -7.27 -4.07 -13.81
C ARG A 110 -5.87 -4.66 -13.73
N LEU A 111 -5.25 -4.65 -12.55
CA LEU A 111 -3.93 -5.23 -12.34
C LEU A 111 -3.96 -6.75 -12.12
N GLY A 112 -5.13 -7.37 -12.17
CA GLY A 112 -5.28 -8.82 -12.04
C GLY A 112 -5.64 -9.32 -10.65
N TYR A 113 -5.96 -8.41 -9.71
CA TYR A 113 -6.44 -8.82 -8.39
C TYR A 113 -7.89 -9.28 -8.47
N VAL A 114 -8.19 -10.37 -7.77
CA VAL A 114 -9.53 -10.96 -7.73
C VAL A 114 -10.02 -11.09 -6.30
N ASP A 115 -11.34 -11.13 -6.12
CA ASP A 115 -11.95 -11.24 -4.79
C ASP A 115 -11.49 -12.50 -4.07
N CYS A 116 -11.15 -12.36 -2.78
CA CYS A 116 -10.82 -13.51 -1.93
C CYS A 116 -11.50 -13.47 -0.56
N GLY A 117 -12.39 -12.52 -0.32
CA GLY A 117 -13.15 -12.45 0.92
C GLY A 117 -13.53 -11.03 1.28
N GLY A 118 -13.95 -10.82 2.51
CA GLY A 118 -14.34 -9.52 3.02
C GLY A 118 -14.51 -9.52 4.51
N LEU A 119 -14.49 -8.32 5.11
CA LEU A 119 -14.77 -8.11 6.53
C LEU A 119 -15.93 -7.13 6.67
N VAL A 120 -16.87 -7.50 7.55
CA VAL A 120 -18.04 -6.68 7.88
C VAL A 120 -17.79 -6.07 9.25
N PHE A 121 -17.71 -4.73 9.30
CA PHE A 121 -17.51 -3.99 10.55
C PHE A 121 -18.79 -3.30 11.02
N HIS A 122 -19.92 -3.60 10.39
CA HIS A 122 -21.21 -3.04 10.77
C HIS A 122 -21.55 -3.40 12.24
N GLY A 123 -21.99 -2.40 13.00
CA GLY A 123 -22.34 -2.60 14.41
C GLY A 123 -21.15 -2.65 15.37
N THR A 124 -19.98 -2.26 14.93
CA THR A 124 -18.76 -2.19 15.75
C THR A 124 -18.27 -0.73 15.86
N PRO A 125 -17.30 -0.43 16.76
CA PRO A 125 -16.67 0.89 16.79
C PRO A 125 -15.97 1.30 15.49
N PHE A 126 -15.73 0.36 14.58
CA PHE A 126 -15.12 0.61 13.25
C PHE A 126 -16.15 0.50 12.14
N ASP A 127 -17.40 0.85 12.42
CA ASP A 127 -18.48 0.77 11.42
C ASP A 127 -18.10 1.50 10.13
N GLN A 128 -18.12 0.76 9.03
CA GLN A 128 -17.74 1.23 7.70
C GLN A 128 -18.37 0.33 6.64
N PRO A 129 -18.38 0.75 5.36
CA PRO A 129 -18.75 -0.15 4.27
C PRO A 129 -17.89 -1.42 4.26
N LEU A 130 -18.44 -2.49 3.66
CA LEU A 130 -17.75 -3.77 3.53
C LEU A 130 -16.32 -3.58 3.04
N GLU A 131 -15.36 -4.17 3.74
CA GLU A 131 -13.96 -4.22 3.33
C GLU A 131 -13.74 -5.44 2.45
N LEU A 132 -13.51 -5.21 1.16
CA LEU A 132 -13.24 -6.27 0.19
C LEU A 132 -11.77 -6.65 0.24
N PHE A 133 -11.50 -7.95 0.28
CA PHE A 133 -10.14 -8.48 0.15
C PHE A 133 -9.93 -9.02 -1.26
N LEU A 134 -8.82 -8.62 -1.85
CA LEU A 134 -8.43 -9.01 -3.21
C LEU A 134 -7.05 -9.64 -3.15
N ARG A 135 -6.80 -10.62 -4.03
CA ARG A 135 -5.50 -11.30 -4.13
C ARG A 135 -5.03 -11.39 -5.57
N LYS A 136 -3.73 -11.53 -5.72
CA LYS A 136 -3.10 -11.81 -7.01
C LYS A 136 -2.02 -12.86 -6.81
N VAL A 137 -2.00 -13.89 -7.66
CA VAL A 137 -0.89 -14.85 -7.71
C VAL A 137 0.24 -14.20 -8.51
N LEU A 138 1.44 -14.22 -7.94
CA LEU A 138 2.61 -13.58 -8.53
C LEU A 138 3.47 -14.54 -9.34
#